data_e2bac7668c52ebe5bee2c025e83d2bfb
#
_entry.id   e2bac7668c52ebe5bee2c025e83d2bfb
#
_cell.length_a   1.000
_cell.length_b   1.000
_cell.length_c   1.000
_cell.angle_alpha   90.00
_cell.angle_beta   90.00
_cell.angle_gamma   90.00
#
_symmetry.space_group_name_H-M   'P 1'
#
loop_
_entity.id
_entity.type
_entity.pdbx_description
1 polymer ?
#
loop_
_entity_poly.entity_id
_entity_poly.type
_entity_poly.pdbx_seq_one_letter_code
_entity_poly.pdbx_strand_id
1 'polypeptide(L)'
;MVYILYSELTQKIDTLTHLLNRRSYESRPASLRGHAVIYYLDVDEFKSVNDTFGHGVGDAVLAEVGSTIYAVFSKVGYCYRIGGDEFCVIAQISDTAAEKYLSEFLRELTARRVKNEHLPHVSVGYACYHPERSSVEDVIKRADRMMYHYKRKLKSEALTNNDTVKS
;
A
#
# COMPACT_ATOMS: atom_id res chain seq x y z
N MET A 1 25.34 -3.43 23.97
CA MET A 1 25.26 -3.79 22.54
C MET A 1 23.85 -4.25 22.12
N VAL A 2 23.22 -5.17 22.84
CA VAL A 2 21.84 -5.64 22.52
C VAL A 2 20.79 -4.52 22.60
N TYR A 3 20.89 -3.61 23.57
CA TYR A 3 19.96 -2.48 23.75
C TYR A 3 20.01 -1.45 22.61
N ILE A 4 21.18 -1.21 22.05
CA ILE A 4 21.38 -0.29 20.92
C ILE A 4 20.79 -0.89 19.64
N LEU A 5 20.98 -2.18 19.39
CA LEU A 5 20.39 -2.91 18.27
C LEU A 5 18.84 -2.94 18.34
N TYR A 6 18.29 -3.16 19.53
CA TYR A 6 16.85 -3.14 19.74
C TYR A 6 16.26 -1.73 19.49
N SER A 7 16.93 -0.69 19.99
CA SER A 7 16.55 0.71 19.76
C SER A 7 16.60 1.10 18.28
N GLU A 8 17.62 0.67 17.55
CA GLU A 8 17.74 0.95 16.10
C GLU A 8 16.67 0.21 15.27
N LEU A 9 16.31 -1.01 15.63
CA LEU A 9 15.27 -1.79 14.96
C LEU A 9 13.87 -1.19 15.21
N THR A 10 13.57 -0.78 16.43
CA THR A 10 12.27 -0.16 16.77
C THR A 10 12.08 1.20 16.12
N GLN A 11 13.16 1.93 15.82
CA GLN A 11 13.10 3.21 15.09
C GLN A 11 12.76 3.08 13.59
N LYS A 12 12.79 1.86 13.03
CA LYS A 12 12.54 1.60 11.60
C LYS A 12 11.13 1.07 11.31
N ILE A 13 10.40 0.66 12.33
CA ILE A 13 9.10 0.00 12.21
C ILE A 13 7.99 0.95 12.63
N ASP A 14 6.89 0.93 11.89
CA ASP A 14 5.63 1.56 12.28
C ASP A 14 4.95 0.73 13.36
N THR A 15 4.64 1.34 14.49
CA THR A 15 4.13 0.63 15.68
C THR A 15 2.72 0.08 15.50
N LEU A 16 1.93 0.64 14.59
CA LEU A 16 0.56 0.22 14.34
C LEU A 16 0.48 -0.94 13.33
N THR A 17 1.20 -0.82 12.23
CA THR A 17 1.11 -1.77 11.10
C THR A 17 2.22 -2.80 11.08
N HIS A 18 3.28 -2.61 11.88
CA HIS A 18 4.50 -3.41 11.90
C HIS A 18 5.28 -3.46 10.57
N LEU A 19 4.91 -2.61 9.62
CA LEU A 19 5.68 -2.39 8.40
C LEU A 19 6.84 -1.43 8.66
N LEU A 20 7.73 -1.27 7.69
CA LEU A 20 8.74 -0.22 7.75
C LEU A 20 8.05 1.16 7.74
N ASN A 21 8.55 2.06 8.58
CA ASN A 21 7.94 3.38 8.74
C ASN A 21 8.41 4.38 7.68
N ARG A 22 7.84 5.59 7.71
CA ARG A 22 8.18 6.69 6.81
C ARG A 22 9.67 7.03 6.81
N ARG A 23 10.33 7.03 7.95
CA ARG A 23 11.78 7.29 8.05
C ARG A 23 12.59 6.25 7.27
N SER A 24 12.22 4.97 7.38
CA SER A 24 12.84 3.89 6.62
C SER A 24 12.61 4.05 5.12
N TYR A 25 11.40 4.48 4.73
CA TYR A 25 11.08 4.79 3.34
C TYR A 25 11.92 5.97 2.81
N GLU A 26 12.07 7.05 3.55
CA GLU A 26 12.87 8.22 3.15
C GLU A 26 14.37 7.90 3.04
N SER A 27 14.88 6.98 3.88
CA SER A 27 16.26 6.51 3.85
C SER A 27 16.51 5.31 2.93
N ARG A 28 15.55 4.91 2.10
CA ARG A 28 15.71 3.83 1.13
C ARG A 28 16.81 4.16 0.10
N PRO A 29 17.45 3.14 -0.51
CA PRO A 29 18.43 3.37 -1.58
C PRO A 29 17.84 4.14 -2.75
N ALA A 30 18.60 5.08 -3.31
CA ALA A 30 18.22 5.83 -4.51
C ALA A 30 18.20 4.97 -5.78
N SER A 31 18.91 3.84 -5.77
CA SER A 31 18.94 2.85 -6.83
C SER A 31 18.87 1.44 -6.24
N LEU A 32 18.25 0.52 -6.97
CA LEU A 32 18.15 -0.89 -6.62
C LEU A 32 19.05 -1.74 -7.53
N ARG A 33 19.54 -2.85 -7.01
CA ARG A 33 20.21 -3.85 -7.82
C ARG A 33 19.17 -4.72 -8.52
N GLY A 34 19.11 -4.65 -9.85
CA GLY A 34 18.19 -5.42 -10.67
C GLY A 34 16.79 -4.81 -10.77
N HIS A 35 15.90 -5.55 -11.41
CA HIS A 35 14.53 -5.12 -11.66
C HIS A 35 13.69 -5.20 -10.38
N ALA A 36 12.69 -4.33 -10.30
CA ALA A 36 11.72 -4.34 -9.23
C ALA A 36 10.36 -3.82 -9.73
N VAL A 37 9.31 -4.16 -9.02
CA VAL A 37 7.98 -3.54 -9.18
C VAL A 37 7.69 -2.74 -7.93
N ILE A 38 7.29 -1.48 -8.11
CA ILE A 38 6.93 -0.59 -7.02
C ILE A 38 5.43 -0.41 -7.03
N TYR A 39 4.78 -0.72 -5.90
CA TYR A 39 3.35 -0.51 -5.69
C TYR A 39 3.16 0.68 -4.76
N TYR A 40 2.22 1.55 -5.10
CA TYR A 40 1.75 2.65 -4.27
C TYR A 40 0.29 2.39 -3.91
N LEU A 41 -0.05 2.46 -2.62
CA LEU A 41 -1.35 2.06 -2.11
C LEU A 41 -1.92 3.16 -1.21
N ASP A 42 -3.23 3.36 -1.27
CA ASP A 42 -3.97 4.34 -0.47
C ASP A 42 -5.31 3.75 -0.03
N VAL A 43 -5.63 3.87 1.25
CA VAL A 43 -6.89 3.36 1.81
C VAL A 43 -8.03 4.30 1.45
N ASP A 44 -9.00 3.80 0.67
CA ASP A 44 -10.10 4.62 0.17
C ASP A 44 -11.03 5.06 1.30
N GLU A 45 -11.43 6.34 1.26
CA GLU A 45 -12.38 6.94 2.21
C GLU A 45 -11.96 6.79 3.69
N PHE A 46 -10.65 6.68 3.98
CA PHE A 46 -10.14 6.44 5.34
C PHE A 46 -10.57 7.51 6.34
N LYS A 47 -10.62 8.78 5.91
CA LYS A 47 -11.15 9.88 6.74
C LYS A 47 -12.61 9.61 7.13
N SER A 48 -13.43 9.14 6.22
CA SER A 48 -14.83 8.80 6.49
C SER A 48 -14.96 7.68 7.53
N VAL A 49 -14.07 6.69 7.49
CA VAL A 49 -14.01 5.63 8.52
C VAL A 49 -13.75 6.25 9.90
N ASN A 50 -12.75 7.12 10.02
CA ASN A 50 -12.44 7.79 11.28
C ASN A 50 -13.61 8.68 11.77
N ASP A 51 -14.19 9.47 10.87
CA ASP A 51 -15.28 10.40 11.21
C ASP A 51 -16.55 9.66 11.64
N THR A 52 -16.82 8.47 11.06
CA THR A 52 -18.04 7.69 11.33
C THR A 52 -17.87 6.74 12.52
N PHE A 53 -16.73 6.05 12.61
CA PHE A 53 -16.52 4.93 13.57
C PHE A 53 -15.47 5.22 14.63
N GLY A 54 -14.77 6.36 14.53
CA GLY A 54 -13.72 6.79 15.45
C GLY A 54 -12.34 6.25 15.08
N HIS A 55 -11.31 6.88 15.67
CA HIS A 55 -9.90 6.57 15.39
C HIS A 55 -9.49 5.14 15.76
N GLY A 56 -10.12 4.53 16.78
CA GLY A 56 -9.83 3.14 17.15
C GLY A 56 -10.17 2.15 16.03
N VAL A 57 -11.30 2.37 15.31
CA VAL A 57 -11.66 1.57 14.13
C VAL A 57 -10.72 1.88 12.97
N GLY A 58 -10.37 3.15 12.75
CA GLY A 58 -9.39 3.53 11.75
C GLY A 58 -8.02 2.87 11.97
N ASP A 59 -7.54 2.82 13.20
CA ASP A 59 -6.30 2.13 13.56
C ASP A 59 -6.38 0.63 13.26
N ALA A 60 -7.50 -0.02 13.60
CA ALA A 60 -7.72 -1.43 13.27
C ALA A 60 -7.73 -1.67 11.75
N VAL A 61 -8.34 -0.77 10.98
CA VAL A 61 -8.32 -0.81 9.50
C VAL A 61 -6.89 -0.72 8.96
N LEU A 62 -6.10 0.23 9.44
CA LEU A 62 -4.70 0.37 9.01
C LEU A 62 -3.84 -0.85 9.35
N ALA A 63 -4.03 -1.41 10.55
CA ALA A 63 -3.34 -2.63 10.97
C ALA A 63 -3.71 -3.83 10.08
N GLU A 64 -4.99 -3.96 9.70
CA GLU A 64 -5.48 -5.01 8.80
C GLU A 64 -4.92 -4.86 7.38
N VAL A 65 -4.89 -3.64 6.83
CA VAL A 65 -4.28 -3.35 5.52
C VAL A 65 -2.78 -3.64 5.56
N GLY A 66 -2.07 -3.20 6.60
CA GLY A 66 -0.64 -3.47 6.80
C GLY A 66 -0.35 -4.98 6.87
N SER A 67 -1.16 -5.73 7.61
CA SER A 67 -1.07 -7.20 7.70
C SER A 67 -1.30 -7.87 6.34
N THR A 68 -2.24 -7.36 5.54
CA THR A 68 -2.51 -7.87 4.18
C THR A 68 -1.32 -7.63 3.26
N ILE A 69 -0.75 -6.42 3.28
CA ILE A 69 0.46 -6.08 2.51
C ILE A 69 1.62 -6.99 2.92
N TYR A 70 1.85 -7.17 4.21
CA TYR A 70 2.92 -8.01 4.72
C TYR A 70 2.75 -9.48 4.29
N ALA A 71 1.55 -10.03 4.38
CA ALA A 71 1.26 -11.42 4.01
C ALA A 71 1.60 -11.70 2.53
N VAL A 72 1.32 -10.75 1.64
CA VAL A 72 1.53 -10.93 0.19
C VAL A 72 2.96 -10.61 -0.23
N PHE A 73 3.56 -9.54 0.29
CA PHE A 73 4.80 -8.98 -0.27
C PHE A 73 6.06 -9.18 0.59
N SER A 74 5.97 -9.57 1.85
CA SER A 74 7.13 -9.60 2.77
C SER A 74 8.27 -10.53 2.32
N LYS A 75 7.94 -11.58 1.57
CA LYS A 75 8.94 -12.55 1.05
C LYS A 75 9.67 -12.06 -0.21
N VAL A 76 9.14 -11.04 -0.87
CA VAL A 76 9.67 -10.56 -2.16
C VAL A 76 10.11 -9.10 -2.12
N GLY A 77 9.88 -8.38 -1.04
CA GLY A 77 10.25 -6.98 -0.99
C GLY A 77 10.07 -6.28 0.35
N TYR A 78 10.30 -4.99 0.32
CA TYR A 78 10.15 -4.08 1.45
C TYR A 78 8.77 -3.42 1.43
N CYS A 79 8.07 -3.49 2.56
CA CYS A 79 6.74 -2.93 2.74
C CYS A 79 6.80 -1.75 3.70
N TYR A 80 6.31 -0.59 3.28
CA TYR A 80 6.39 0.66 4.04
C TYR A 80 5.00 1.25 4.28
N ARG A 81 4.80 1.81 5.47
CA ARG A 81 3.75 2.81 5.70
C ARG A 81 4.39 4.19 5.60
N ILE A 82 3.95 4.99 4.62
CA ILE A 82 4.59 6.26 4.25
C ILE A 82 3.80 7.49 4.66
N GLY A 83 2.52 7.35 4.90
CA GLY A 83 1.60 8.38 5.33
C GLY A 83 0.57 7.85 6.32
N GLY A 84 -0.47 8.62 6.60
CA GLY A 84 -1.57 8.21 7.47
C GLY A 84 -2.25 6.95 6.95
N ASP A 85 -2.65 6.97 5.70
CA ASP A 85 -3.39 5.92 4.97
C ASP A 85 -2.66 5.46 3.69
N GLU A 86 -1.40 5.86 3.51
CA GLU A 86 -0.59 5.57 2.34
C GLU A 86 0.51 4.55 2.62
N PHE A 87 0.71 3.63 1.68
CA PHE A 87 1.69 2.58 1.75
C PHE A 87 2.50 2.47 0.44
N CYS A 88 3.71 1.95 0.54
CA CYS A 88 4.55 1.65 -0.61
C CYS A 88 5.18 0.27 -0.45
N VAL A 89 5.24 -0.48 -1.55
CA VAL A 89 5.96 -1.76 -1.61
C VAL A 89 7.00 -1.68 -2.72
N ILE A 90 8.23 -2.10 -2.42
CA ILE A 90 9.29 -2.26 -3.40
C ILE A 90 9.61 -3.76 -3.47
N ALA A 91 9.05 -4.45 -4.46
CA ALA A 91 9.15 -5.89 -4.64
C ALA A 91 10.20 -6.23 -5.71
N GLN A 92 11.17 -7.08 -5.37
CA GLN A 92 12.17 -7.59 -6.31
C GLN A 92 11.60 -8.79 -7.08
N ILE A 93 10.72 -8.49 -8.01
CA ILE A 93 10.03 -9.44 -8.88
C ILE A 93 10.15 -8.98 -10.34
N SER A 94 9.86 -9.88 -11.29
CA SER A 94 9.81 -9.54 -12.71
C SER A 94 8.55 -8.72 -13.04
N ASP A 95 8.63 -7.94 -14.11
CA ASP A 95 7.49 -7.17 -14.63
C ASP A 95 6.26 -8.04 -14.89
N THR A 96 6.48 -9.25 -15.39
CA THR A 96 5.42 -10.22 -15.69
C THR A 96 4.72 -10.76 -14.43
N ALA A 97 5.33 -10.64 -13.26
CA ALA A 97 4.74 -11.05 -11.99
C ALA A 97 3.90 -9.94 -11.32
N ALA A 98 4.00 -8.70 -11.80
CA ALA A 98 3.36 -7.54 -11.17
C ALA A 98 1.86 -7.73 -10.98
N GLU A 99 1.16 -8.12 -12.04
CA GLU A 99 -0.30 -8.32 -12.01
C GLU A 99 -0.72 -9.48 -11.11
N LYS A 100 0.09 -10.54 -11.04
CA LYS A 100 -0.16 -11.68 -10.15
C LYS A 100 -0.17 -11.23 -8.69
N TYR A 101 0.84 -10.47 -8.24
CA TYR A 101 0.92 -9.99 -6.86
C TYR A 101 -0.17 -8.96 -6.54
N LEU A 102 -0.51 -8.09 -7.49
CA LEU A 102 -1.66 -7.18 -7.34
C LEU A 102 -2.96 -7.96 -7.14
N SER A 103 -3.22 -8.95 -7.99
CA SER A 103 -4.42 -9.79 -7.90
C SER A 103 -4.47 -10.59 -6.59
N GLU A 104 -3.33 -11.08 -6.11
CA GLU A 104 -3.24 -11.77 -4.82
C GLU A 104 -3.55 -10.85 -3.66
N PHE A 105 -3.02 -9.63 -3.65
CA PHE A 105 -3.34 -8.61 -2.65
C PHE A 105 -4.83 -8.26 -2.63
N LEU A 106 -5.43 -7.98 -3.79
CA LEU A 106 -6.85 -7.64 -3.89
C LEU A 106 -7.76 -8.79 -3.45
N ARG A 107 -7.41 -10.02 -3.77
CA ARG A 107 -8.13 -11.22 -3.33
C ARG A 107 -8.06 -11.38 -1.82
N GLU A 108 -6.88 -11.24 -1.23
CA GLU A 108 -6.68 -11.35 0.22
C GLU A 108 -7.43 -10.25 0.96
N LEU A 109 -7.36 -9.01 0.47
CA LEU A 109 -8.10 -7.88 1.03
C LEU A 109 -9.62 -8.12 0.97
N THR A 110 -10.12 -8.64 -0.15
CA THR A 110 -11.54 -8.97 -0.33
C THR A 110 -12.00 -10.03 0.67
N ALA A 111 -11.19 -11.09 0.88
CA ALA A 111 -11.49 -12.13 1.87
C ALA A 111 -11.57 -11.59 3.31
N ARG A 112 -10.72 -10.62 3.64
CA ARG A 112 -10.73 -9.94 4.95
C ARG A 112 -11.94 -9.01 5.09
N ARG A 113 -12.32 -8.30 4.02
CA ARG A 113 -13.51 -7.43 4.01
C ARG A 113 -14.81 -8.19 4.28
N VAL A 114 -14.92 -9.44 3.87
CA VAL A 114 -16.08 -10.30 4.21
C VAL A 114 -16.22 -10.50 5.72
N LYS A 115 -15.10 -10.49 6.45
CA LYS A 115 -15.07 -10.67 7.92
C LYS A 115 -15.09 -9.35 8.69
N ASN A 116 -14.73 -8.25 8.05
CA ASN A 116 -14.64 -6.91 8.64
C ASN A 116 -15.30 -5.89 7.71
N GLU A 117 -16.56 -5.54 7.98
CA GLU A 117 -17.33 -4.59 7.20
C GLU A 117 -16.79 -3.16 7.20
N HIS A 118 -15.96 -2.82 8.19
CA HIS A 118 -15.32 -1.51 8.27
C HIS A 118 -14.06 -1.39 7.41
N LEU A 119 -13.57 -2.51 6.85
CA LEU A 119 -12.38 -2.50 6.01
C LEU A 119 -12.71 -1.96 4.61
N PRO A 120 -12.23 -0.76 4.23
CA PRO A 120 -12.56 -0.16 2.94
C PRO A 120 -11.80 -0.81 1.78
N HIS A 121 -12.03 -0.32 0.58
CA HIS A 121 -11.18 -0.63 -0.57
C HIS A 121 -9.81 0.04 -0.40
N VAL A 122 -8.83 -0.49 -1.11
CA VAL A 122 -7.49 0.09 -1.21
C VAL A 122 -7.21 0.31 -2.70
N SER A 123 -6.96 1.54 -3.06
CA SER A 123 -6.54 1.89 -4.41
C SER A 123 -5.06 1.58 -4.57
N VAL A 124 -4.70 0.91 -5.66
CA VAL A 124 -3.33 0.48 -5.93
C VAL A 124 -2.90 0.90 -7.32
N GLY A 125 -1.71 1.49 -7.43
CA GLY A 125 -1.00 1.67 -8.68
C GLY A 125 0.36 1.01 -8.60
N TYR A 126 0.91 0.56 -9.73
CA TYR A 126 2.26 0.02 -9.77
C TYR A 126 3.01 0.44 -11.02
N ALA A 127 4.35 0.40 -10.93
CA ALA A 127 5.23 0.66 -12.05
C ALA A 127 6.50 -0.18 -11.93
N CYS A 128 7.04 -0.58 -13.09
CA CYS A 128 8.24 -1.41 -13.17
C CYS A 128 9.51 -0.52 -13.17
N TYR A 129 10.49 -0.94 -12.37
CA TYR A 129 11.80 -0.32 -12.24
C TYR A 129 12.85 -1.11 -13.00
N HIS A 130 13.62 -0.41 -13.82
CA HIS A 130 14.77 -0.91 -14.55
C HIS A 130 15.97 0.02 -14.28
N PRO A 131 17.07 -0.48 -13.69
CA PRO A 131 18.20 0.36 -13.26
C PRO A 131 18.77 1.27 -14.34
N GLU A 132 18.77 0.77 -15.60
CA GLU A 132 19.31 1.49 -16.77
C GLU A 132 18.35 2.52 -17.39
N ARG A 133 17.08 2.59 -16.93
CA ARG A 133 16.03 3.39 -17.59
C ARG A 133 15.43 4.48 -16.71
N SER A 134 15.46 4.30 -15.40
CA SER A 134 14.75 5.21 -14.50
C SER A 134 15.32 5.19 -13.09
N SER A 135 15.14 6.28 -12.35
CA SER A 135 15.37 6.33 -10.91
C SER A 135 14.24 5.66 -10.14
N VAL A 136 14.50 5.21 -8.91
CA VAL A 136 13.46 4.69 -8.00
C VAL A 136 12.39 5.74 -7.76
N GLU A 137 12.77 7.00 -7.61
CA GLU A 137 11.87 8.12 -7.36
C GLU A 137 10.89 8.35 -8.52
N ASP A 138 11.37 8.28 -9.78
CA ASP A 138 10.51 8.43 -10.96
C ASP A 138 9.50 7.28 -11.09
N VAL A 139 9.90 6.08 -10.70
CA VAL A 139 9.01 4.91 -10.71
C VAL A 139 7.95 5.02 -9.64
N ILE A 140 8.31 5.48 -8.43
CA ILE A 140 7.36 5.77 -7.36
C ILE A 140 6.32 6.79 -7.83
N LYS A 141 6.74 7.90 -8.44
CA LYS A 141 5.81 8.90 -8.98
C LYS A 141 4.89 8.36 -10.07
N ARG A 142 5.36 7.39 -10.87
CA ARG A 142 4.51 6.70 -11.86
C ARG A 142 3.48 5.80 -11.20
N ALA A 143 3.89 5.03 -10.19
CA ALA A 143 2.99 4.16 -9.43
C ALA A 143 1.91 4.97 -8.71
N ASP A 144 2.27 6.08 -8.07
CA ASP A 144 1.35 7.02 -7.42
C ASP A 144 0.33 7.59 -8.42
N ARG A 145 0.79 8.08 -9.60
CA ARG A 145 -0.12 8.55 -10.64
C ARG A 145 -1.10 7.47 -11.12
N MET A 146 -0.65 6.24 -11.28
CA MET A 146 -1.53 5.12 -11.65
C MET A 146 -2.55 4.83 -10.56
N MET A 147 -2.15 4.82 -9.30
CA MET A 147 -3.06 4.67 -8.16
C MET A 147 -4.14 5.76 -8.16
N TYR A 148 -3.74 7.02 -8.36
CA TYR A 148 -4.68 8.14 -8.39
C TYR A 148 -5.68 8.04 -9.55
N HIS A 149 -5.24 7.64 -10.75
CA HIS A 149 -6.13 7.38 -11.89
C HIS A 149 -7.13 6.28 -11.61
N TYR A 150 -6.70 5.18 -11.01
CA TYR A 150 -7.56 4.07 -10.63
C TYR A 150 -8.62 4.51 -9.59
N LYS A 151 -8.18 5.24 -8.56
CA LYS A 151 -9.06 5.80 -7.53
C LYS A 151 -10.15 6.71 -8.10
N ARG A 152 -9.80 7.57 -9.07
CA ARG A 152 -10.77 8.44 -9.76
C ARG A 152 -11.78 7.65 -10.59
N LYS A 153 -11.33 6.61 -11.30
CA LYS A 153 -12.19 5.75 -12.10
C LYS A 153 -13.24 5.05 -11.24
N LEU A 154 -12.84 4.46 -10.14
CA LEU A 154 -13.77 3.81 -9.20
C LEU A 154 -14.82 4.78 -8.65
N LYS A 155 -14.43 6.00 -8.29
CA LYS A 155 -15.37 7.03 -7.83
C LYS A 155 -16.38 7.42 -8.91
N SER A 156 -15.96 7.56 -10.16
CA SER A 156 -16.88 7.89 -11.27
C SER A 156 -17.87 6.78 -11.56
N GLU A 157 -17.44 5.52 -11.52
CA GLU A 157 -18.30 4.34 -11.71
C GLU A 157 -19.34 4.18 -10.58
N ALA A 158 -18.94 4.45 -9.34
CA ALA A 158 -19.84 4.42 -8.19
C ALA A 158 -20.95 5.49 -8.27
N LEU A 159 -20.65 6.69 -8.76
CA LEU A 159 -21.61 7.77 -8.98
C LEU A 159 -22.62 7.41 -10.08
N THR A 160 -22.14 6.85 -11.19
CA THR A 160 -23.00 6.47 -12.33
C THR A 160 -23.98 5.35 -11.97
N ASN A 161 -23.55 4.38 -11.15
CA ASN A 161 -24.40 3.28 -10.69
C ASN A 161 -25.49 3.73 -9.70
N ASN A 162 -25.23 4.76 -8.89
CA ASN A 162 -26.22 5.32 -7.97
C ASN A 162 -27.33 6.11 -8.68
N ASP A 163 -27.05 6.72 -9.81
CA ASP A 163 -28.04 7.47 -10.60
C ASP A 163 -28.98 6.52 -11.37
N THR A 164 -28.52 5.32 -11.74
CA THR A 164 -29.30 4.32 -12.46
C THR A 164 -30.31 3.57 -11.56
N VAL A 165 -30.10 3.54 -10.25
CA VAL A 165 -30.98 2.87 -9.27
C VAL A 165 -32.11 3.80 -8.79
N LYS A 166 -32.03 5.11 -9.07
CA LYS A 166 -33.03 6.10 -8.68
C LYS A 166 -34.02 6.47 -9.80
N SER A 167 -33.91 5.83 -10.97
CA SER A 167 -34.86 5.94 -12.09
C SER A 167 -35.74 4.69 -12.18
#